data_f2f440a37090c10d1e73ba34aca566ff
#
_entry.id   f2f440a37090c10d1e73ba34aca566ff
#
_cell.length_a   1.000
_cell.length_b   1.000
_cell.length_c   1.000
_cell.angle_alpha   90.00
_cell.angle_beta   90.00
_cell.angle_gamma   90.00
#
_symmetry.space_group_name_H-M   'P 1'
#
loop_
_entity.id
_entity.type
_entity.pdbx_description
1 polymer ?
#
loop_
_entity_poly.entity_id
_entity_poly.type
_entity_poly.pdbx_seq_one_letter_code
_entity_poly.pdbx_strand_id
1 'polypeptide(L)'
;MCLFREEKLIFTKKNVKINLGKQGDLIVNVNDNRLEDLKYEKDLKSKEISDMLKVNESTYSEWEHNRIPIPTKRLIELADIYKVNIDYMLKLTNVRKYVPKKTSLDLNMVGIRLKEIRQYMNLSLREWEEKLNYSFSTLASYERGEKLINSEILINISSITNYSLDWILGRTEEKQIKKE
;
A
#
# COMPACT_ATOMS: atom_id res chain seq x y z
N MET A 1 14.88 -0.41 37.47
CA MET A 1 13.44 -0.78 37.47
C MET A 1 12.73 0.31 36.69
N CYS A 2 12.75 0.20 35.36
CA CYS A 2 12.12 1.19 34.46
C CYS A 2 10.78 0.60 33.98
N LEU A 3 9.71 1.27 34.39
CA LEU A 3 8.34 1.00 33.96
C LEU A 3 8.17 1.47 32.53
N PHE A 4 8.08 0.53 31.57
CA PHE A 4 7.58 0.84 30.24
C PHE A 4 6.06 0.99 30.32
N ARG A 5 5.58 2.23 30.22
CA ARG A 5 4.17 2.53 29.99
C ARG A 5 3.80 2.08 28.58
N GLU A 6 2.86 1.12 28.48
CA GLU A 6 2.15 0.80 27.25
C GLU A 6 1.32 2.01 26.82
N GLU A 7 1.84 2.83 25.92
CA GLU A 7 1.03 3.79 25.19
C GLU A 7 0.26 3.05 24.08
N LYS A 8 -1.01 2.76 24.36
CA LYS A 8 -1.98 2.37 23.33
C LYS A 8 -2.14 3.55 22.37
N LEU A 9 -1.47 3.51 21.24
CA LEU A 9 -1.67 4.43 20.14
C LEU A 9 -3.05 4.21 19.52
N ILE A 10 -4.05 4.94 20.02
CA ILE A 10 -5.37 5.03 19.40
C ILE A 10 -5.28 6.09 18.31
N PHE A 11 -5.06 5.69 17.06
CA PHE A 11 -5.18 6.59 15.92
C PHE A 11 -6.63 6.64 15.46
N THR A 12 -7.36 7.67 15.85
CA THR A 12 -8.63 8.03 15.24
C THR A 12 -8.36 8.82 13.96
N LYS A 13 -8.37 8.18 12.80
CA LYS A 13 -8.48 8.88 11.52
C LYS A 13 -9.94 8.88 11.07
N LYS A 14 -10.49 10.08 10.85
CA LYS A 14 -11.74 10.28 10.10
C LYS A 14 -11.59 9.61 8.73
N ASN A 15 -12.55 8.75 8.37
CA ASN A 15 -12.74 8.07 7.08
C ASN A 15 -12.03 6.71 6.86
N VAL A 16 -11.50 6.08 7.86
CA VAL A 16 -11.15 4.66 7.78
C VAL A 16 -12.33 3.84 8.29
N LYS A 17 -13.06 3.13 7.42
CA LYS A 17 -14.04 2.14 7.86
C LYS A 17 -13.26 0.93 8.41
N ILE A 18 -13.13 0.88 9.73
CA ILE A 18 -12.53 -0.25 10.43
C ILE A 18 -13.62 -1.31 10.55
N ASN A 19 -13.53 -2.37 9.76
CA ASN A 19 -14.28 -3.58 10.04
C ASN A 19 -13.50 -4.40 11.07
N LEU A 20 -13.98 -4.42 12.30
CA LEU A 20 -13.49 -5.32 13.32
C LEU A 20 -13.91 -6.75 12.93
N GLY A 21 -12.97 -7.54 12.46
CA GLY A 21 -13.13 -8.99 12.39
C GLY A 21 -13.40 -9.56 13.79
N LYS A 22 -13.98 -10.76 13.90
CA LYS A 22 -14.44 -11.37 15.17
C LYS A 22 -13.37 -11.54 16.26
N GLN A 23 -12.15 -11.05 16.08
CA GLN A 23 -11.02 -11.20 17.02
C GLN A 23 -10.05 -10.00 16.98
N GLY A 24 -10.57 -8.76 17.10
CA GLY A 24 -9.73 -7.60 17.45
C GLY A 24 -8.67 -7.13 16.43
N ASP A 25 -8.59 -7.74 15.26
CA ASP A 25 -7.61 -7.42 14.24
C ASP A 25 -8.07 -6.21 13.43
N LEU A 26 -7.23 -5.17 13.40
CA LEU A 26 -7.40 -3.98 12.57
C LEU A 26 -7.20 -4.33 11.10
N ILE A 27 -8.20 -4.94 10.45
CA ILE A 27 -8.23 -5.00 8.99
C ILE A 27 -8.67 -3.62 8.50
N VAL A 28 -7.70 -2.80 8.14
CA VAL A 28 -7.95 -1.52 7.50
C VAL A 28 -8.36 -1.79 6.06
N ASN A 29 -9.66 -1.83 5.78
CA ASN A 29 -10.16 -1.80 4.40
C ASN A 29 -9.89 -0.42 3.80
N VAL A 30 -8.66 -0.18 3.36
CA VAL A 30 -8.28 1.03 2.66
C VAL A 30 -8.56 0.83 1.17
N ASN A 31 -9.82 0.86 0.79
CA ASN A 31 -10.23 0.84 -0.61
C ASN A 31 -10.51 2.25 -1.15
N ASP A 32 -10.08 3.30 -0.44
CA ASP A 32 -10.31 4.67 -0.89
C ASP A 32 -9.12 5.19 -1.71
N ASN A 33 -9.41 5.79 -2.87
CA ASN A 33 -8.37 6.31 -3.76
C ASN A 33 -8.81 7.65 -4.40
N ARG A 34 -7.87 8.30 -5.09
CA ARG A 34 -8.06 9.56 -5.82
C ARG A 34 -8.07 9.38 -7.34
N LEU A 35 -8.36 8.18 -7.86
CA LEU A 35 -8.27 7.93 -9.30
C LEU A 35 -9.23 8.80 -10.11
N GLU A 36 -10.46 8.99 -9.63
CA GLU A 36 -11.46 9.84 -10.28
C GLU A 36 -11.00 11.30 -10.32
N ASP A 37 -10.54 11.84 -9.19
CA ASP A 37 -10.03 13.21 -9.09
C ASP A 37 -8.82 13.42 -10.02
N LEU A 38 -7.87 12.49 -10.01
CA LEU A 38 -6.65 12.53 -10.81
C LEU A 38 -6.92 12.39 -12.32
N LYS A 39 -7.90 11.57 -12.69
CA LYS A 39 -8.37 11.44 -14.06
C LYS A 39 -8.93 12.77 -14.56
N TYR A 40 -9.80 13.38 -13.77
CA TYR A 40 -10.41 14.67 -14.08
C TYR A 40 -9.35 15.79 -14.20
N GLU A 41 -8.41 15.88 -13.26
CA GLU A 41 -7.29 16.84 -13.31
C GLU A 41 -6.41 16.72 -14.58
N LYS A 42 -6.31 15.52 -15.13
CA LYS A 42 -5.52 15.25 -16.34
C LYS A 42 -6.32 15.36 -17.64
N ASP A 43 -7.60 15.66 -17.56
CA ASP A 43 -8.54 15.66 -18.70
C ASP A 43 -8.48 14.33 -19.48
N LEU A 44 -8.35 13.21 -18.77
CA LEU A 44 -8.29 11.86 -19.33
C LEU A 44 -9.62 11.16 -19.22
N LYS A 45 -9.93 10.28 -20.18
CA LYS A 45 -11.06 9.37 -20.14
C LYS A 45 -10.64 8.01 -19.61
N SER A 46 -11.57 7.28 -18.96
CA SER A 46 -11.32 5.92 -18.48
C SER A 46 -10.80 4.99 -19.59
N LYS A 47 -11.30 5.15 -20.81
CA LYS A 47 -10.84 4.43 -21.99
C LYS A 47 -9.34 4.67 -22.28
N GLU A 48 -8.88 5.91 -22.23
CA GLU A 48 -7.48 6.25 -22.51
C GLU A 48 -6.54 5.63 -21.46
N ILE A 49 -6.92 5.68 -20.18
CA ILE A 49 -6.13 5.09 -19.09
C ILE A 49 -6.12 3.57 -19.21
N SER A 50 -7.26 2.96 -19.49
CA SER A 50 -7.34 1.50 -19.67
C SER A 50 -6.51 1.01 -20.83
N ASP A 51 -6.47 1.75 -21.95
CA ASP A 51 -5.61 1.47 -23.11
C ASP A 51 -4.11 1.60 -22.75
N MET A 52 -3.71 2.65 -22.04
CA MET A 52 -2.33 2.81 -21.53
C MET A 52 -1.90 1.65 -20.65
N LEU A 53 -2.82 1.15 -19.79
CA LEU A 53 -2.58 0.03 -18.89
C LEU A 53 -2.78 -1.33 -19.57
N LYS A 54 -3.30 -1.39 -20.78
CA LYS A 54 -3.66 -2.64 -21.49
C LYS A 54 -4.62 -3.52 -20.68
N VAL A 55 -5.67 -2.91 -20.15
CA VAL A 55 -6.75 -3.59 -19.41
C VAL A 55 -8.10 -3.20 -20.00
N ASN A 56 -9.17 -3.91 -19.64
CA ASN A 56 -10.51 -3.53 -20.02
C ASN A 56 -10.95 -2.25 -19.27
N GLU A 57 -11.71 -1.39 -19.93
CA GLU A 57 -12.25 -0.17 -19.31
C GLU A 57 -13.11 -0.47 -18.07
N SER A 58 -13.87 -1.57 -18.10
CA SER A 58 -14.63 -2.05 -16.94
C SER A 58 -13.73 -2.37 -15.75
N THR A 59 -12.55 -2.98 -15.98
CA THR A 59 -11.58 -3.28 -14.92
C THR A 59 -11.03 -2.00 -14.29
N TYR A 60 -10.69 -1.00 -15.11
CA TYR A 60 -10.25 0.30 -14.59
C TYR A 60 -11.37 0.97 -13.79
N SER A 61 -12.61 0.94 -14.27
CA SER A 61 -13.78 1.47 -13.56
C SER A 61 -14.01 0.78 -12.21
N GLU A 62 -13.82 -0.53 -12.11
CA GLU A 62 -13.89 -1.25 -10.83
C GLU A 62 -12.85 -0.75 -9.82
N TRP A 63 -11.60 -0.46 -10.27
CA TRP A 63 -10.57 0.15 -9.42
C TRP A 63 -10.93 1.57 -9.00
N GLU A 64 -11.37 2.41 -9.94
CA GLU A 64 -11.75 3.80 -9.70
C GLU A 64 -12.85 3.91 -8.64
N HIS A 65 -13.84 3.01 -8.68
CA HIS A 65 -14.94 2.97 -7.73
C HIS A 65 -14.68 2.07 -6.51
N ASN A 66 -13.45 1.65 -6.29
CA ASN A 66 -13.05 0.82 -5.12
C ASN A 66 -13.81 -0.51 -4.98
N ARG A 67 -14.28 -1.10 -6.08
CA ARG A 67 -15.01 -2.35 -6.07
C ARG A 67 -14.11 -3.58 -6.00
N ILE A 68 -12.94 -3.50 -6.61
CA ILE A 68 -11.89 -4.51 -6.54
C ILE A 68 -10.54 -3.88 -6.20
N PRO A 69 -9.62 -4.61 -5.54
CA PRO A 69 -8.28 -4.09 -5.23
C PRO A 69 -7.47 -3.84 -6.50
N ILE A 70 -6.71 -2.74 -6.50
CA ILE A 70 -5.78 -2.42 -7.58
C ILE A 70 -4.52 -3.29 -7.43
N PRO A 71 -4.15 -4.15 -8.39
CA PRO A 71 -2.93 -4.94 -8.27
C PRO A 71 -1.68 -4.07 -8.08
N THR A 72 -0.73 -4.51 -7.27
CA THR A 72 0.47 -3.72 -6.91
C THR A 72 1.22 -3.18 -8.13
N LYS A 73 1.36 -4.00 -9.19
CA LYS A 73 1.97 -3.55 -10.45
C LYS A 73 1.20 -2.36 -11.06
N ARG A 74 -0.13 -2.39 -11.00
CA ARG A 74 -1.00 -1.33 -11.54
C ARG A 74 -0.97 -0.06 -10.69
N LEU A 75 -0.77 -0.17 -9.37
CA LEU A 75 -0.53 0.99 -8.52
C LEU A 75 0.70 1.78 -8.97
N ILE A 76 1.78 1.08 -9.32
CA ILE A 76 3.02 1.70 -9.83
C ILE A 76 2.76 2.40 -11.17
N GLU A 77 2.10 1.70 -12.11
CA GLU A 77 1.81 2.22 -13.45
C GLU A 77 0.86 3.45 -13.39
N LEU A 78 -0.17 3.39 -12.55
CA LEU A 78 -1.09 4.52 -12.33
C LEU A 78 -0.39 5.73 -11.71
N ALA A 79 0.46 5.51 -10.70
CA ALA A 79 1.25 6.58 -10.09
C ALA A 79 2.16 7.27 -11.11
N ASP A 80 2.70 6.52 -12.08
CA ASP A 80 3.52 7.08 -13.17
C ASP A 80 2.67 7.84 -14.21
N ILE A 81 1.46 7.35 -14.55
CA ILE A 81 0.52 8.05 -15.45
C ILE A 81 0.09 9.39 -14.84
N TYR A 82 -0.33 9.36 -13.57
CA TYR A 82 -0.83 10.54 -12.89
C TYR A 82 0.26 11.48 -12.35
N LYS A 83 1.52 11.06 -12.36
CA LYS A 83 2.66 11.82 -11.82
C LYS A 83 2.48 12.16 -10.33
N VAL A 84 2.14 11.15 -9.54
CA VAL A 84 1.95 11.26 -8.08
C VAL A 84 2.60 10.09 -7.36
N ASN A 85 2.80 10.21 -6.05
CA ASN A 85 3.18 9.08 -5.19
C ASN A 85 1.96 8.18 -4.93
N ILE A 86 2.23 6.89 -4.72
CA ILE A 86 1.19 5.87 -4.45
C ILE A 86 0.44 6.21 -3.15
N ASP A 87 1.17 6.67 -2.12
CA ASP A 87 0.56 7.05 -0.85
C ASP A 87 -0.50 8.15 -1.01
N TYR A 88 -0.23 9.17 -1.85
CA TYR A 88 -1.21 10.21 -2.17
C TYR A 88 -2.38 9.65 -2.97
N MET A 89 -2.11 8.83 -3.98
CA MET A 89 -3.13 8.23 -4.84
C MET A 89 -4.12 7.39 -4.03
N LEU A 90 -3.66 6.69 -2.99
CA LEU A 90 -4.46 5.86 -2.08
C LEU A 90 -4.93 6.60 -0.81
N LYS A 91 -4.92 7.92 -0.80
CA LYS A 91 -5.37 8.77 0.33
C LYS A 91 -4.70 8.47 1.69
N LEU A 92 -3.52 7.85 1.69
CA LEU A 92 -2.74 7.63 2.91
C LEU A 92 -2.07 8.92 3.40
N THR A 93 -1.91 9.90 2.52
CA THR A 93 -1.39 11.24 2.80
C THR A 93 -2.07 12.28 1.91
N ASN A 94 -2.02 13.57 2.30
CA ASN A 94 -2.38 14.68 1.42
C ASN A 94 -1.14 15.29 0.75
N VAL A 95 0.06 14.86 1.13
CA VAL A 95 1.30 15.34 0.52
C VAL A 95 1.46 14.75 -0.89
N ARG A 96 1.19 15.58 -1.89
CA ARG A 96 1.37 15.22 -3.30
C ARG A 96 2.83 15.37 -3.69
N LYS A 97 3.41 14.29 -4.21
CA LYS A 97 4.78 14.27 -4.71
C LYS A 97 4.86 13.35 -5.92
N TYR A 98 5.63 13.70 -6.93
CA TYR A 98 5.95 12.76 -7.98
C TYR A 98 7.26 12.05 -7.65
N VAL A 99 7.20 10.72 -7.68
CA VAL A 99 8.36 9.85 -7.52
C VAL A 99 8.60 9.18 -8.88
N PRO A 100 9.56 9.67 -9.67
CA PRO A 100 9.81 9.12 -11.00
C PRO A 100 10.27 7.67 -10.92
N LYS A 101 9.86 6.87 -11.89
CA LYS A 101 10.28 5.48 -12.02
C LYS A 101 11.80 5.43 -12.17
N LYS A 102 12.52 4.92 -11.19
CA LYS A 102 13.99 4.81 -11.25
C LYS A 102 14.46 3.66 -12.13
N THR A 103 13.81 2.51 -12.06
CA THR A 103 14.19 1.27 -12.77
C THR A 103 13.01 0.30 -12.79
N SER A 104 13.22 -0.92 -13.32
CA SER A 104 12.28 -2.02 -13.15
C SER A 104 12.09 -2.34 -11.66
N LEU A 105 10.88 -2.78 -11.30
CA LEU A 105 10.55 -3.23 -9.95
C LEU A 105 11.52 -4.37 -9.54
N ASP A 106 12.24 -4.18 -8.45
CA ASP A 106 13.16 -5.16 -7.87
C ASP A 106 12.46 -5.90 -6.71
N LEU A 107 12.09 -7.16 -6.95
CA LEU A 107 11.41 -7.99 -5.95
C LEU A 107 12.31 -8.30 -4.76
N ASN A 108 13.64 -8.41 -4.94
CA ASN A 108 14.57 -8.63 -3.85
C ASN A 108 14.60 -7.42 -2.90
N MET A 109 14.65 -6.22 -3.47
CA MET A 109 14.58 -4.97 -2.69
C MET A 109 13.27 -4.89 -1.90
N VAL A 110 12.13 -5.20 -2.53
CA VAL A 110 10.83 -5.24 -1.86
C VAL A 110 10.87 -6.25 -0.71
N GLY A 111 11.38 -7.45 -0.94
CA GLY A 111 11.48 -8.49 0.08
C GLY A 111 12.34 -8.08 1.27
N ILE A 112 13.51 -7.47 1.01
CA ILE A 112 14.40 -6.94 2.07
C ILE A 112 13.67 -5.89 2.92
N ARG A 113 12.94 -4.96 2.30
CA ARG A 113 12.20 -3.90 3.00
C ARG A 113 11.04 -4.45 3.83
N LEU A 114 10.33 -5.46 3.32
CA LEU A 114 9.29 -6.16 4.08
C LEU A 114 9.86 -6.85 5.33
N LYS A 115 10.99 -7.54 5.18
CA LYS A 115 11.69 -8.17 6.29
C LYS A 115 12.19 -7.13 7.31
N GLU A 116 12.71 -5.99 6.84
CA GLU A 116 13.12 -4.87 7.70
C GLU A 116 11.94 -4.37 8.55
N ILE A 117 10.77 -4.17 7.92
CA ILE A 117 9.55 -3.73 8.63
C ILE A 117 9.15 -4.75 9.69
N ARG A 118 9.08 -6.03 9.36
CA ARG A 118 8.73 -7.08 10.31
C ARG A 118 9.70 -7.13 11.49
N GLN A 119 11.00 -7.04 11.23
CA GLN A 119 12.03 -7.02 12.26
C GLN A 119 11.92 -5.78 13.15
N TYR A 120 11.65 -4.61 12.56
CA TYR A 120 11.40 -3.38 13.32
C TYR A 120 10.20 -3.50 14.27
N MET A 121 9.18 -4.26 13.86
CA MET A 121 8.02 -4.56 14.70
C MET A 121 8.30 -5.67 15.74
N ASN A 122 9.51 -6.23 15.78
CA ASN A 122 9.91 -7.37 16.62
C ASN A 122 9.02 -8.60 16.43
N LEU A 123 8.53 -8.84 15.21
CA LEU A 123 7.66 -9.97 14.90
C LEU A 123 8.44 -11.12 14.23
N SER A 124 8.16 -12.35 14.65
CA SER A 124 8.45 -13.54 13.86
C SER A 124 7.53 -13.62 12.65
N LEU A 125 7.85 -14.46 11.65
CA LEU A 125 6.96 -14.69 10.52
C LEU A 125 5.60 -15.30 10.93
N ARG A 126 5.55 -16.08 12.00
CA ARG A 126 4.30 -16.66 12.52
C ARG A 126 3.40 -15.60 13.17
N GLU A 127 3.98 -14.70 13.99
CA GLU A 127 3.23 -13.57 14.54
C GLU A 127 2.76 -12.61 13.44
N TRP A 128 3.53 -12.49 12.36
CA TRP A 128 3.11 -11.68 11.21
C TRP A 128 1.97 -12.35 10.42
N GLU A 129 2.00 -13.68 10.27
CA GLU A 129 0.89 -14.49 9.73
C GLU A 129 -0.41 -14.23 10.50
N GLU A 130 -0.36 -14.32 11.81
CA GLU A 130 -1.52 -14.05 12.69
C GLU A 130 -2.00 -12.61 12.54
N LYS A 131 -1.08 -11.63 12.55
CA LYS A 131 -1.40 -10.21 12.51
C LYS A 131 -1.98 -9.76 11.16
N LEU A 132 -1.48 -10.30 10.07
CA LEU A 132 -1.91 -9.93 8.71
C LEU A 132 -3.00 -10.86 8.17
N ASN A 133 -3.26 -11.99 8.81
CA ASN A 133 -4.18 -13.05 8.35
C ASN A 133 -3.81 -13.59 6.96
N TYR A 134 -2.50 -13.80 6.70
CA TYR A 134 -1.97 -14.41 5.48
C TYR A 134 -0.99 -15.51 5.83
N SER A 135 -0.97 -16.61 5.05
CA SER A 135 -0.17 -17.78 5.36
C SER A 135 1.33 -17.46 5.46
N PHE A 136 1.99 -18.11 6.42
CA PHE A 136 3.44 -18.07 6.61
C PHE A 136 4.23 -18.24 5.29
N SER A 137 3.85 -19.23 4.48
CA SER A 137 4.52 -19.51 3.21
C SER A 137 4.42 -18.35 2.21
N THR A 138 3.27 -17.67 2.18
CA THR A 138 3.04 -16.50 1.33
C THR A 138 3.92 -15.34 1.80
N LEU A 139 3.91 -15.01 3.09
CA LEU A 139 4.72 -13.93 3.65
C LEU A 139 6.22 -14.20 3.48
N ALA A 140 6.66 -15.45 3.72
CA ALA A 140 8.04 -15.86 3.49
C ALA A 140 8.45 -15.71 2.01
N SER A 141 7.55 -16.03 1.06
CA SER A 141 7.84 -15.87 -0.38
C SER A 141 7.99 -14.39 -0.79
N TYR A 142 7.24 -13.48 -0.16
CA TYR A 142 7.41 -12.04 -0.36
C TYR A 142 8.75 -11.54 0.18
N GLU A 143 9.15 -11.95 1.41
CA GLU A 143 10.44 -11.56 1.98
C GLU A 143 11.65 -12.10 1.20
N ARG A 144 11.51 -13.26 0.53
CA ARG A 144 12.55 -13.80 -0.36
C ARG A 144 12.55 -13.18 -1.75
N GLY A 145 11.61 -12.29 -2.06
CA GLY A 145 11.50 -11.67 -3.37
C GLY A 145 11.04 -12.64 -4.49
N GLU A 146 10.44 -13.77 -4.13
CA GLU A 146 9.96 -14.76 -5.12
C GLU A 146 8.67 -14.31 -5.81
N LYS A 147 7.89 -13.49 -5.13
CA LYS A 147 6.60 -12.97 -5.63
C LYS A 147 6.44 -11.50 -5.26
N LEU A 148 5.72 -10.78 -6.12
CA LEU A 148 5.30 -9.41 -5.80
C LEU A 148 4.19 -9.45 -4.75
N ILE A 149 4.36 -8.69 -3.69
CA ILE A 149 3.38 -8.56 -2.61
C ILE A 149 2.02 -8.07 -3.14
N ASN A 150 0.94 -8.66 -2.64
CA ASN A 150 -0.43 -8.23 -2.90
C ASN A 150 -0.65 -6.80 -2.35
N SER A 151 -1.40 -5.98 -3.08
CA SER A 151 -1.65 -4.59 -2.71
C SER A 151 -2.41 -4.43 -1.40
N GLU A 152 -3.35 -5.32 -1.08
CA GLU A 152 -4.08 -5.26 0.18
C GLU A 152 -3.16 -5.48 1.38
N ILE A 153 -2.25 -6.47 1.30
CA ILE A 153 -1.25 -6.71 2.35
C ILE A 153 -0.32 -5.50 2.45
N LEU A 154 0.13 -4.97 1.32
CA LEU A 154 1.02 -3.82 1.24
C LEU A 154 0.40 -2.58 1.90
N ILE A 155 -0.87 -2.29 1.59
CA ILE A 155 -1.63 -1.18 2.18
C ILE A 155 -1.82 -1.40 3.69
N ASN A 156 -2.15 -2.63 4.13
CA ASN A 156 -2.30 -2.96 5.54
C ASN A 156 -0.99 -2.73 6.31
N ILE A 157 0.14 -3.19 5.77
CA ILE A 157 1.47 -2.96 6.37
C ILE A 157 1.73 -1.45 6.50
N SER A 158 1.53 -0.68 5.43
CA SER A 158 1.72 0.76 5.43
C SER A 158 0.83 1.47 6.47
N SER A 159 -0.43 1.08 6.56
CA SER A 159 -1.39 1.67 7.50
C SER A 159 -1.03 1.42 8.97
N ILE A 160 -0.49 0.24 9.27
CA ILE A 160 -0.06 -0.12 10.64
C ILE A 160 1.27 0.55 11.01
N THR A 161 2.21 0.65 10.06
CA THR A 161 3.59 1.05 10.33
C THR A 161 3.92 2.48 9.95
N ASN A 162 3.06 3.13 9.15
CA ASN A 162 3.30 4.43 8.52
C ASN A 162 4.50 4.43 7.54
N TYR A 163 4.97 3.26 7.09
CA TYR A 163 5.97 3.19 6.01
C TYR A 163 5.33 3.50 4.66
N SER A 164 6.04 4.29 3.85
CA SER A 164 5.60 4.68 2.51
C SER A 164 5.52 3.47 1.57
N LEU A 165 4.44 3.37 0.81
CA LEU A 165 4.28 2.37 -0.24
C LEU A 165 5.34 2.54 -1.33
N ASP A 166 5.64 3.79 -1.71
CA ASP A 166 6.70 4.09 -2.67
C ASP A 166 8.08 3.64 -2.15
N TRP A 167 8.33 3.77 -0.84
CA TRP A 167 9.56 3.23 -0.27
C TRP A 167 9.56 1.70 -0.28
N ILE A 168 8.51 1.03 0.19
CA ILE A 168 8.45 -0.44 0.20
C ILE A 168 8.71 -1.00 -1.21
N LEU A 169 8.14 -0.36 -2.24
CA LEU A 169 8.28 -0.76 -3.64
C LEU A 169 9.58 -0.29 -4.32
N GLY A 170 10.52 0.28 -3.57
CA GLY A 170 11.82 0.67 -4.13
C GLY A 170 11.82 1.94 -4.96
N ARG A 171 10.75 2.74 -4.94
CA ARG A 171 10.61 3.96 -5.74
C ARG A 171 11.29 5.17 -5.11
N THR A 172 11.39 5.24 -3.80
CA THR A 172 11.99 6.32 -3.02
C THR A 172 12.83 5.79 -1.86
N GLU A 173 13.73 6.63 -1.33
CA GLU A 173 14.47 6.36 -0.10
C GLU A 173 13.77 6.95 1.14
N GLU A 174 12.69 7.69 0.98
CA GLU A 174 11.91 8.25 2.09
C GLU A 174 11.03 7.15 2.70
N LYS A 175 11.43 6.65 3.87
CA LYS A 175 10.77 5.51 4.55
C LYS A 175 9.36 5.81 5.03
N GLN A 176 9.13 6.98 5.60
CA GLN A 176 7.88 7.32 6.29
C GLN A 176 6.95 8.14 5.42
N ILE A 177 5.65 7.88 5.57
CA ILE A 177 4.62 8.75 4.98
C ILE A 177 4.69 10.10 5.68
N LYS A 178 4.90 11.16 4.90
CA LYS A 178 4.83 12.53 5.44
C LYS A 178 3.38 12.84 5.82
N LYS A 179 3.19 13.26 7.07
CA LYS A 179 1.96 13.91 7.53
C LYS A 179 2.13 15.41 7.30
N GLU A 180 1.05 16.06 6.90
CA GLU A 180 1.00 17.55 6.89
C GLU A 180 1.26 18.11 8.28
#